data_fb7395da0224c9fe82800b77e2234d65
#
_entry.id   fb7395da0224c9fe82800b77e2234d65
#
_cell.length_a   1.000
_cell.length_b   1.000
_cell.length_c   1.000
_cell.angle_alpha   90.00
_cell.angle_beta   90.00
_cell.angle_gamma   90.00
#
_symmetry.space_group_name_H-M   'P 1'
#
loop_
_entity.id
_entity.type
_entity.pdbx_description
1 polymer ?
#
loop_
_entity_poly.entity_id
_entity_poly.type
_entity_poly.pdbx_seq_one_letter_code
_entity_poly.pdbx_strand_id
1 'polypeptide(L)'
;KKSKLNIIIFILNISVILMSGSRSAIVAVIIGIFSLLYYFLERKYFISSLLFSMGYIAGVVSGIFPFMSTGSLIRYFWLRIDIIKLAFKIFEKKNILFGHGNFFYYKFTNFIYPHSHNAIVESLLSYGLIGTGMLMVVFFRYLYEIMKNDKKNVLKISLILGIIFHNFTDFTIFWIQTVLLFIMALSYKEEISEKWYVIKSNK
;
A
#
# COMPACT_ATOMS: atom_id res chain seq x y z
N LYS A 1 -27.64 -6.72 -14.23
CA LYS A 1 -27.38 -7.71 -13.14
C LYS A 1 -25.92 -7.69 -12.67
N LYS A 2 -24.90 -7.64 -13.58
CA LYS A 2 -23.47 -7.60 -13.23
C LYS A 2 -23.09 -6.42 -12.33
N SER A 3 -23.65 -5.22 -12.53
CA SER A 3 -23.27 -4.05 -11.73
C SER A 3 -23.70 -4.14 -10.25
N LYS A 4 -24.87 -4.73 -9.98
CA LYS A 4 -25.34 -4.92 -8.59
C LYS A 4 -24.46 -5.89 -7.81
N LEU A 5 -24.04 -6.99 -8.43
CA LEU A 5 -23.12 -7.96 -7.82
C LEU A 5 -21.76 -7.30 -7.49
N ASN A 6 -21.21 -6.50 -8.40
CA ASN A 6 -19.95 -5.81 -8.16
C ASN A 6 -20.03 -4.82 -6.98
N ILE A 7 -21.16 -4.12 -6.84
CA ILE A 7 -21.38 -3.22 -5.70
C ILE A 7 -21.44 -4.02 -4.38
N ILE A 8 -22.16 -5.14 -4.37
CA ILE A 8 -22.23 -6.01 -3.18
C ILE A 8 -20.85 -6.52 -2.82
N ILE A 9 -20.08 -7.04 -3.79
CA ILE A 9 -18.71 -7.51 -3.56
C ILE A 9 -17.83 -6.39 -3.03
N PHE A 10 -17.93 -5.17 -3.57
CA PHE A 10 -17.17 -4.01 -3.10
C PHE A 10 -17.50 -3.68 -1.64
N ILE A 11 -18.80 -3.60 -1.29
CA ILE A 11 -19.25 -3.32 0.07
C ILE A 11 -18.75 -4.40 1.04
N LEU A 12 -18.86 -5.67 0.68
CA LEU A 12 -18.35 -6.77 1.50
C LEU A 12 -16.85 -6.67 1.74
N ASN A 13 -16.05 -6.38 0.69
CA ASN A 13 -14.61 -6.19 0.86
C ASN A 13 -14.26 -5.03 1.80
N ILE A 14 -14.92 -3.88 1.64
CA ILE A 14 -14.74 -2.73 2.55
C ILE A 14 -15.11 -3.11 3.98
N SER A 15 -16.24 -3.81 4.18
CA SER A 15 -16.66 -4.27 5.51
C SER A 15 -15.62 -5.18 6.15
N VAL A 16 -15.07 -6.14 5.42
CA VAL A 16 -14.01 -7.04 5.90
C VAL A 16 -12.76 -6.27 6.29
N ILE A 17 -12.34 -5.27 5.49
CA ILE A 17 -11.17 -4.43 5.80
C ILE A 17 -11.41 -3.63 7.09
N LEU A 18 -12.60 -3.05 7.26
CA LEU A 18 -12.94 -2.30 8.47
C LEU A 18 -12.98 -3.22 9.70
N MET A 19 -13.57 -4.41 9.57
CA MET A 19 -13.64 -5.41 10.65
C MET A 19 -12.27 -6.00 11.01
N SER A 20 -11.32 -6.07 10.08
CA SER A 20 -9.96 -6.57 10.34
C SER A 20 -9.18 -5.68 11.32
N GLY A 21 -9.58 -4.43 11.53
CA GLY A 21 -8.86 -3.46 12.35
C GLY A 21 -7.49 -3.05 11.80
N SER A 22 -7.14 -3.49 10.58
CA SER A 22 -5.86 -3.18 9.94
C SER A 22 -5.85 -1.75 9.43
N ARG A 23 -5.21 -0.87 10.20
CA ARG A 23 -5.08 0.57 9.86
C ARG A 23 -4.30 0.79 8.59
N SER A 24 -3.24 0.01 8.36
CA SER A 24 -2.43 0.06 7.13
C SER A 24 -3.24 -0.30 5.89
N ALA A 25 -4.12 -1.30 5.97
CA ALA A 25 -5.00 -1.68 4.89
C ALA A 25 -6.02 -0.57 4.57
N ILE A 26 -6.60 0.06 5.60
CA ILE A 26 -7.52 1.19 5.42
C ILE A 26 -6.83 2.35 4.69
N VAL A 27 -5.63 2.74 5.12
CA VAL A 27 -4.85 3.80 4.48
C VAL A 27 -4.51 3.44 3.03
N ALA A 28 -4.11 2.20 2.76
CA ALA A 28 -3.82 1.72 1.41
C ALA A 28 -5.03 1.81 0.48
N VAL A 29 -6.21 1.42 0.96
CA VAL A 29 -7.47 1.53 0.20
C VAL A 29 -7.82 2.99 -0.07
N ILE A 30 -7.70 3.86 0.91
CA ILE A 30 -7.93 5.31 0.75
C ILE A 30 -7.02 5.87 -0.34
N ILE A 31 -5.72 5.57 -0.30
CA ILE A 31 -4.75 6.04 -1.31
C ILE A 31 -5.09 5.49 -2.69
N GLY A 32 -5.44 4.20 -2.80
CA GLY A 32 -5.89 3.60 -4.04
C GLY A 32 -7.13 4.31 -4.61
N ILE A 33 -8.13 4.58 -3.78
CA ILE A 33 -9.34 5.33 -4.18
C ILE A 33 -8.99 6.75 -4.61
N PHE A 34 -8.15 7.48 -3.85
CA PHE A 34 -7.75 8.83 -4.24
C PHE A 34 -6.98 8.87 -5.56
N SER A 35 -6.14 7.87 -5.83
CA SER A 35 -5.46 7.81 -7.11
C SER A 35 -6.42 7.54 -8.27
N LEU A 36 -7.48 6.73 -8.07
CA LEU A 36 -8.57 6.59 -9.04
C LEU A 36 -9.32 7.92 -9.24
N LEU A 37 -9.70 8.59 -8.17
CA LEU A 37 -10.42 9.86 -8.23
C LEU A 37 -9.62 10.94 -8.96
N TYR A 38 -8.31 10.96 -8.82
CA TYR A 38 -7.43 11.88 -9.56
C TYR A 38 -7.60 11.74 -11.07
N TYR A 39 -7.78 10.53 -11.58
CA TYR A 39 -7.99 10.31 -13.02
C TYR A 39 -9.41 10.59 -13.50
N PHE A 40 -10.42 10.38 -12.66
CA PHE A 40 -11.82 10.45 -13.05
C PHE A 40 -12.49 11.80 -12.73
N LEU A 41 -12.02 12.52 -11.70
CA LEU A 41 -12.59 13.79 -11.31
C LEU A 41 -11.91 14.97 -12.00
N GLU A 42 -12.65 16.06 -12.15
CA GLU A 42 -12.07 17.35 -12.47
C GLU A 42 -11.16 17.81 -11.31
N ARG A 43 -10.07 18.51 -11.64
CA ARG A 43 -9.05 18.94 -10.66
C ARG A 43 -9.65 19.62 -9.42
N LYS A 44 -10.70 20.45 -9.59
CA LYS A 44 -11.35 21.14 -8.48
C LYS A 44 -12.00 20.18 -7.47
N TYR A 45 -12.69 19.13 -7.97
CA TYR A 45 -13.35 18.14 -7.10
C TYR A 45 -12.33 17.22 -6.44
N PHE A 46 -11.26 16.88 -7.14
CA PHE A 46 -10.16 16.14 -6.56
C PHE A 46 -9.49 16.90 -5.41
N ILE A 47 -9.16 18.19 -5.61
CA ILE A 47 -8.57 19.03 -4.58
C ILE A 47 -9.53 19.18 -3.39
N SER A 48 -10.84 19.41 -3.63
CA SER A 48 -11.84 19.50 -2.56
C SER A 48 -11.94 18.21 -1.75
N SER A 49 -11.91 17.03 -2.42
CA SER A 49 -11.94 15.73 -1.72
C SER A 49 -10.67 15.49 -0.90
N LEU A 50 -9.52 15.93 -1.39
CA LEU A 50 -8.24 15.85 -0.68
C LEU A 50 -8.26 16.74 0.57
N LEU A 51 -8.68 17.99 0.44
CA LEU A 51 -8.78 18.94 1.56
C LEU A 51 -9.76 18.45 2.63
N PHE A 52 -10.93 17.94 2.20
CA PHE A 52 -11.90 17.34 3.12
C PHE A 52 -11.30 16.17 3.89
N SER A 53 -10.58 15.27 3.22
CA SER A 53 -9.94 14.11 3.86
C SER A 53 -8.82 14.54 4.82
N MET A 54 -8.02 15.53 4.45
CA MET A 54 -6.99 16.08 5.35
C MET A 54 -7.63 16.73 6.58
N GLY A 55 -8.71 17.51 6.42
CA GLY A 55 -9.48 18.09 7.52
C GLY A 55 -10.06 17.01 8.43
N TYR A 56 -10.61 15.94 7.86
CA TYR A 56 -11.12 14.81 8.63
C TYR A 56 -10.00 14.11 9.43
N ILE A 57 -8.85 13.83 8.81
CA ILE A 57 -7.70 13.24 9.48
C ILE A 57 -7.21 14.15 10.62
N ALA A 58 -7.10 15.45 10.36
CA ALA A 58 -6.72 16.42 11.38
C ALA A 58 -7.72 16.43 12.55
N GLY A 59 -9.02 16.36 12.27
CA GLY A 59 -10.08 16.26 13.29
C GLY A 59 -9.99 14.96 14.12
N VAL A 60 -9.64 13.85 13.50
CA VAL A 60 -9.39 12.57 14.22
C VAL A 60 -8.14 12.67 15.09
N VAL A 61 -7.05 13.25 14.57
CA VAL A 61 -5.78 13.39 15.31
C VAL A 61 -5.94 14.37 16.49
N SER A 62 -6.70 15.45 16.33
CA SER A 62 -6.98 16.42 17.40
C SER A 62 -8.01 15.95 18.43
N GLY A 63 -8.61 14.77 18.22
CA GLY A 63 -9.62 14.22 19.13
C GLY A 63 -11.02 14.83 19.01
N ILE A 64 -11.25 15.70 18.00
CA ILE A 64 -12.58 16.26 17.69
C ILE A 64 -13.53 15.14 17.25
N PHE A 65 -13.02 14.16 16.49
CA PHE A 65 -13.82 13.02 16.05
C PHE A 65 -13.44 11.76 16.86
N PRO A 66 -14.41 11.09 17.52
CA PRO A 66 -14.17 9.99 18.46
C PRO A 66 -13.80 8.65 17.79
N PHE A 67 -13.36 8.65 16.54
CA PHE A 67 -13.19 7.42 15.76
C PHE A 67 -12.02 6.51 16.22
N MET A 68 -11.00 7.04 16.92
CA MET A 68 -9.90 6.25 17.50
C MET A 68 -9.28 6.99 18.67
N SER A 69 -8.89 6.28 19.74
CA SER A 69 -8.09 6.92 20.77
C SER A 69 -6.72 7.32 20.20
N THR A 70 -6.44 8.61 20.17
CA THR A 70 -5.19 9.18 19.66
C THR A 70 -3.95 8.58 20.32
N GLY A 71 -4.03 8.25 21.61
CA GLY A 71 -2.96 7.59 22.36
C GLY A 71 -2.57 6.22 21.79
N SER A 72 -3.52 5.44 21.28
CA SER A 72 -3.22 4.15 20.64
C SER A 72 -2.51 4.32 19.29
N LEU A 73 -2.88 5.32 18.48
CA LEU A 73 -2.25 5.61 17.20
C LEU A 73 -0.78 6.00 17.38
N ILE A 74 -0.52 6.92 18.29
CA ILE A 74 0.83 7.40 18.61
C ILE A 74 1.70 6.24 19.12
N ARG A 75 1.19 5.42 20.04
CA ARG A 75 1.93 4.27 20.57
C ARG A 75 2.29 3.27 19.47
N TYR A 76 1.38 2.92 18.57
CA TYR A 76 1.66 2.00 17.47
C TYR A 76 2.64 2.58 16.45
N PHE A 77 2.60 3.89 16.21
CA PHE A 77 3.58 4.56 15.35
C PHE A 77 5.00 4.45 15.93
N TRP A 78 5.18 4.79 17.20
CA TRP A 78 6.47 4.68 17.87
C TRP A 78 6.98 3.24 17.95
N LEU A 79 6.10 2.28 18.23
CA LEU A 79 6.48 0.87 18.22
C LEU A 79 7.05 0.44 16.85
N ARG A 80 6.44 0.87 15.75
CA ARG A 80 6.97 0.56 14.40
C ARG A 80 8.32 1.22 14.14
N ILE A 81 8.52 2.44 14.59
CA ILE A 81 9.81 3.12 14.51
C ILE A 81 10.87 2.33 15.30
N ASP A 82 10.55 1.85 16.48
CA ASP A 82 11.50 1.08 17.30
C ASP A 82 11.83 -0.29 16.67
N ILE A 83 10.83 -0.96 16.08
CA ILE A 83 11.03 -2.18 15.30
C ILE A 83 11.98 -1.93 14.12
N ILE A 84 11.77 -0.84 13.37
CA ILE A 84 12.64 -0.45 12.24
C ILE A 84 14.05 -0.09 12.72
N LYS A 85 14.20 0.67 13.81
CA LYS A 85 15.51 0.99 14.40
C LYS A 85 16.26 -0.27 14.83
N LEU A 86 15.55 -1.25 15.42
CA LEU A 86 16.14 -2.53 15.77
C LEU A 86 16.62 -3.28 14.51
N ALA A 87 15.85 -3.27 13.44
CA ALA A 87 16.23 -3.86 12.17
C ALA A 87 17.51 -3.24 11.59
N PHE A 88 17.66 -1.92 11.63
CA PHE A 88 18.88 -1.23 11.19
C PHE A 88 20.10 -1.59 12.06
N LYS A 89 19.96 -1.72 13.37
CA LYS A 89 21.06 -2.20 14.25
C LYS A 89 21.56 -3.58 13.88
N ILE A 90 20.69 -4.42 13.36
CA ILE A 90 21.04 -5.76 12.87
C ILE A 90 21.81 -5.64 11.55
N PHE A 91 21.29 -4.83 10.64
CA PHE A 91 21.84 -4.62 9.31
C PHE A 91 23.28 -4.11 9.35
N GLU A 92 23.60 -3.21 10.29
CA GLU A 92 24.95 -2.65 10.45
C GLU A 92 26.01 -3.67 10.85
N LYS A 93 25.64 -4.81 11.43
CA LYS A 93 26.58 -5.73 12.07
C LYS A 93 27.18 -6.79 11.14
N LYS A 94 26.45 -7.29 10.14
CA LYS A 94 26.94 -8.39 9.26
C LYS A 94 26.14 -8.44 7.95
N ASN A 95 26.79 -8.99 6.91
CA ASN A 95 26.17 -9.39 5.64
C ASN A 95 25.34 -8.32 4.91
N ILE A 96 25.78 -7.07 4.94
CA ILE A 96 25.10 -5.94 4.30
C ILE A 96 24.80 -6.22 2.82
N LEU A 97 25.72 -6.88 2.11
CA LEU A 97 25.57 -7.13 0.66
C LEU A 97 24.54 -8.20 0.34
N PHE A 98 24.53 -9.32 1.06
CA PHE A 98 23.73 -10.49 0.71
C PHE A 98 22.55 -10.75 1.66
N GLY A 99 22.48 -10.02 2.79
CA GLY A 99 21.45 -10.21 3.80
C GLY A 99 21.65 -11.47 4.65
N HIS A 100 20.63 -11.82 5.40
CA HIS A 100 20.65 -12.89 6.38
C HIS A 100 19.67 -14.03 6.06
N GLY A 101 18.94 -13.92 4.97
CA GLY A 101 17.87 -14.86 4.59
C GLY A 101 16.51 -14.53 5.21
N ASN A 102 15.48 -15.22 4.69
CA ASN A 102 14.11 -15.02 5.14
C ASN A 102 13.92 -15.42 6.60
N PHE A 103 13.01 -14.75 7.29
CA PHE A 103 12.69 -14.98 8.70
C PHE A 103 13.85 -14.70 9.68
N PHE A 104 14.93 -14.07 9.23
CA PHE A 104 16.04 -13.75 10.11
C PHE A 104 15.61 -12.81 11.24
N TYR A 105 14.82 -11.79 10.92
CA TYR A 105 14.31 -10.83 11.91
C TYR A 105 13.51 -11.51 13.01
N TYR A 106 12.65 -12.48 12.65
CA TYR A 106 11.87 -13.27 13.60
C TYR A 106 12.76 -14.07 14.57
N LYS A 107 13.77 -14.74 14.06
CA LYS A 107 14.75 -15.47 14.88
C LYS A 107 15.58 -14.53 15.77
N PHE A 108 16.02 -13.41 15.21
CA PHE A 108 16.83 -12.43 15.93
C PHE A 108 16.07 -11.79 17.11
N THR A 109 14.79 -11.56 16.96
CA THR A 109 13.92 -10.98 18.01
C THR A 109 13.39 -12.04 18.98
N ASN A 110 13.99 -13.23 19.02
CA ASN A 110 13.54 -14.35 19.84
C ASN A 110 12.06 -14.66 19.65
N PHE A 111 11.61 -14.66 18.39
CA PHE A 111 10.23 -14.93 17.98
C PHE A 111 9.17 -13.93 18.48
N ILE A 112 9.59 -12.72 18.90
CA ILE A 112 8.66 -11.66 19.37
C ILE A 112 8.01 -10.96 18.19
N TYR A 113 8.82 -10.57 17.17
CA TYR A 113 8.34 -9.84 16.00
C TYR A 113 8.50 -10.70 14.74
N PRO A 114 7.43 -11.02 14.03
CA PRO A 114 7.50 -11.87 12.84
C PRO A 114 8.28 -11.23 11.68
N HIS A 115 8.25 -9.90 11.59
CA HIS A 115 8.90 -9.10 10.54
C HIS A 115 9.08 -7.64 10.98
N SER A 116 9.81 -6.86 10.18
CA SER A 116 10.15 -5.46 10.49
C SER A 116 9.02 -4.45 10.24
N HIS A 117 7.83 -4.89 9.83
CA HIS A 117 6.69 -4.04 9.43
C HIS A 117 7.01 -2.99 8.35
N ASN A 118 8.02 -3.25 7.52
CA ASN A 118 8.37 -2.43 6.37
C ASN A 118 9.03 -3.32 5.31
N ALA A 119 8.45 -3.38 4.12
CA ALA A 119 8.91 -4.29 3.07
C ALA A 119 10.35 -3.99 2.59
N ILE A 120 10.76 -2.72 2.56
CA ILE A 120 12.11 -2.34 2.14
C ILE A 120 13.12 -2.81 3.19
N VAL A 121 12.86 -2.53 4.46
CA VAL A 121 13.73 -2.92 5.57
C VAL A 121 13.84 -4.44 5.66
N GLU A 122 12.73 -5.14 5.51
CA GLU A 122 12.73 -6.62 5.51
C GLU A 122 13.47 -7.20 4.30
N SER A 123 13.34 -6.58 3.12
CA SER A 123 14.12 -6.98 1.94
C SER A 123 15.61 -6.78 2.16
N LEU A 124 16.02 -5.66 2.76
CA LEU A 124 17.41 -5.40 3.09
C LEU A 124 17.96 -6.43 4.08
N LEU A 125 17.20 -6.78 5.10
CA LEU A 125 17.59 -7.82 6.06
C LEU A 125 17.69 -9.20 5.43
N SER A 126 16.72 -9.54 4.57
CA SER A 126 16.64 -10.87 3.99
C SER A 126 17.61 -11.07 2.82
N TYR A 127 17.71 -10.09 1.91
CA TYR A 127 18.41 -10.22 0.62
C TYR A 127 19.62 -9.28 0.50
N GLY A 128 19.87 -8.43 1.47
CA GLY A 128 20.94 -7.43 1.46
C GLY A 128 20.75 -6.34 0.40
N LEU A 129 21.79 -5.54 0.20
CA LEU A 129 21.78 -4.46 -0.79
C LEU A 129 21.65 -4.98 -2.21
N ILE A 130 22.32 -6.08 -2.54
CA ILE A 130 22.32 -6.64 -3.90
C ILE A 130 20.93 -7.16 -4.24
N GLY A 131 20.36 -8.05 -3.43
CA GLY A 131 19.05 -8.64 -3.71
C GLY A 131 17.93 -7.60 -3.67
N THR A 132 17.96 -6.68 -2.71
CA THR A 132 16.98 -5.57 -2.64
C THR A 132 17.11 -4.64 -3.85
N GLY A 133 18.35 -4.31 -4.26
CA GLY A 133 18.60 -3.52 -5.46
C GLY A 133 18.03 -4.17 -6.72
N MET A 134 18.21 -5.48 -6.91
CA MET A 134 17.63 -6.22 -8.02
C MET A 134 16.10 -6.18 -8.01
N LEU A 135 15.48 -6.39 -6.83
CA LEU A 135 14.02 -6.29 -6.69
C LEU A 135 13.51 -4.88 -7.05
N MET A 136 14.21 -3.82 -6.61
CA MET A 136 13.88 -2.44 -6.92
C MET A 136 14.00 -2.16 -8.43
N VAL A 137 15.04 -2.64 -9.10
CA VAL A 137 15.20 -2.47 -10.56
C VAL A 137 14.03 -3.12 -11.30
N VAL A 138 13.66 -4.36 -10.95
CA VAL A 138 12.52 -5.06 -11.56
C VAL A 138 11.22 -4.28 -11.30
N PHE A 139 11.01 -3.83 -10.07
CA PHE A 139 9.83 -3.08 -9.67
C PHE A 139 9.70 -1.75 -10.44
N PHE A 140 10.77 -0.95 -10.49
CA PHE A 140 10.76 0.35 -11.20
C PHE A 140 10.64 0.19 -12.70
N ARG A 141 11.25 -0.84 -13.28
CA ARG A 141 11.06 -1.15 -14.71
C ARG A 141 9.59 -1.48 -15.00
N TYR A 142 8.98 -2.31 -14.19
CA TYR A 142 7.56 -2.65 -14.33
C TYR A 142 6.66 -1.42 -14.14
N LEU A 143 6.94 -0.59 -13.13
CA LEU A 143 6.20 0.65 -12.89
C LEU A 143 6.33 1.61 -14.09
N TYR A 144 7.52 1.76 -14.66
CA TYR A 144 7.76 2.57 -15.85
C TYR A 144 6.91 2.08 -17.03
N GLU A 145 6.88 0.79 -17.32
CA GLU A 145 6.08 0.22 -18.43
C GLU A 145 4.57 0.46 -18.23
N ILE A 146 4.07 0.38 -16.99
CA ILE A 146 2.68 0.69 -16.69
C ILE A 146 2.39 2.18 -16.87
N MET A 147 3.27 3.04 -16.38
CA MET A 147 3.09 4.50 -16.45
C MET A 147 3.19 5.04 -17.88
N LYS A 148 3.93 4.39 -18.75
CA LYS A 148 4.03 4.76 -20.17
C LYS A 148 2.66 4.78 -20.86
N ASN A 149 1.69 4.00 -20.39
CA ASN A 149 0.32 3.94 -20.89
C ASN A 149 -0.68 4.24 -19.74
N ASP A 150 -0.44 5.32 -18.98
CA ASP A 150 -1.14 5.67 -17.75
C ASP A 150 -2.68 5.63 -17.88
N LYS A 151 -3.22 6.20 -18.97
CA LYS A 151 -4.68 6.25 -19.23
C LYS A 151 -5.32 4.87 -19.32
N LYS A 152 -4.60 3.86 -19.84
CA LYS A 152 -5.10 2.48 -19.95
C LYS A 152 -4.86 1.65 -18.69
N ASN A 153 -4.02 2.13 -17.78
CA ASN A 153 -3.57 1.38 -16.61
C ASN A 153 -3.96 2.03 -15.28
N VAL A 154 -4.96 2.89 -15.27
CA VAL A 154 -5.37 3.66 -14.08
C VAL A 154 -5.62 2.77 -12.85
N LEU A 155 -6.36 1.66 -13.03
CA LEU A 155 -6.62 0.72 -11.94
C LEU A 155 -5.33 0.06 -11.43
N LYS A 156 -4.42 -0.30 -12.32
CA LYS A 156 -3.12 -0.89 -11.95
C LYS A 156 -2.26 0.08 -11.18
N ILE A 157 -2.19 1.35 -11.63
CA ILE A 157 -1.45 2.40 -10.95
C ILE A 157 -2.03 2.62 -9.55
N SER A 158 -3.36 2.70 -9.42
CA SER A 158 -4.05 2.88 -8.14
C SER A 158 -3.79 1.72 -7.18
N LEU A 159 -3.82 0.48 -7.68
CA LEU A 159 -3.49 -0.72 -6.90
C LEU A 159 -2.03 -0.70 -6.45
N ILE A 160 -1.09 -0.37 -7.34
CA ILE A 160 0.33 -0.29 -7.00
C ILE A 160 0.57 0.76 -5.94
N LEU A 161 -0.01 1.96 -6.05
CA LEU A 161 0.13 3.01 -5.06
C LEU A 161 -0.41 2.55 -3.69
N GLY A 162 -1.60 1.96 -3.65
CA GLY A 162 -2.16 1.40 -2.42
C GLY A 162 -1.23 0.38 -1.77
N ILE A 163 -0.67 -0.55 -2.57
CA ILE A 163 0.26 -1.57 -2.07
C ILE A 163 1.59 -0.97 -1.61
N ILE A 164 2.16 0.01 -2.33
CA ILE A 164 3.38 0.70 -1.89
C ILE A 164 3.16 1.28 -0.49
N PHE A 165 2.09 2.05 -0.29
CA PHE A 165 1.81 2.65 1.01
C PHE A 165 1.52 1.62 2.10
N HIS A 166 0.81 0.53 1.78
CA HIS A 166 0.63 -0.55 2.73
C HIS A 166 1.97 -1.14 3.19
N ASN A 167 2.87 -1.38 2.26
CA ASN A 167 4.17 -1.98 2.55
C ASN A 167 5.21 -1.04 3.20
N PHE A 168 4.95 0.27 3.25
CA PHE A 168 5.72 1.16 4.12
C PHE A 168 5.42 0.95 5.61
N THR A 169 4.26 0.40 5.93
CA THR A 169 3.78 0.21 7.30
C THR A 169 3.54 -1.24 7.67
N ASP A 170 3.74 -2.15 6.69
CA ASP A 170 3.58 -3.58 6.87
C ASP A 170 4.46 -4.37 5.88
N PHE A 171 4.38 -5.71 5.87
CA PHE A 171 5.23 -6.60 5.08
C PHE A 171 4.40 -7.55 4.18
N THR A 172 3.25 -7.15 3.77
CA THR A 172 2.26 -8.04 3.14
C THR A 172 2.62 -8.52 1.75
N ILE A 173 3.42 -7.77 0.97
CA ILE A 173 3.78 -8.14 -0.41
C ILE A 173 4.62 -9.44 -0.49
N PHE A 174 5.29 -9.81 0.59
CA PHE A 174 6.09 -11.03 0.62
C PHE A 174 5.30 -12.27 1.07
N TRP A 175 4.04 -12.10 1.43
CA TRP A 175 3.17 -13.23 1.73
C TRP A 175 2.64 -13.81 0.43
N ILE A 176 2.81 -15.13 0.25
CA ILE A 176 2.48 -15.81 -0.99
C ILE A 176 1.05 -15.55 -1.46
N GLN A 177 0.10 -15.49 -0.54
CA GLN A 177 -1.30 -15.20 -0.85
C GLN A 177 -1.46 -13.81 -1.46
N THR A 178 -0.80 -12.81 -0.88
CA THR A 178 -0.91 -11.42 -1.31
C THR A 178 -0.20 -11.19 -2.63
N VAL A 179 0.99 -11.76 -2.81
CA VAL A 179 1.75 -11.61 -4.06
C VAL A 179 1.04 -12.29 -5.23
N LEU A 180 0.44 -13.46 -5.03
CA LEU A 180 -0.33 -14.13 -6.09
C LEU A 180 -1.54 -13.30 -6.52
N LEU A 181 -2.33 -12.80 -5.58
CA LEU A 181 -3.47 -11.92 -5.87
C LEU A 181 -3.03 -10.64 -6.57
N PHE A 182 -1.89 -10.08 -6.16
CA PHE A 182 -1.32 -8.89 -6.76
C PHE A 182 -0.89 -9.15 -8.22
N ILE A 183 -0.18 -10.24 -8.48
CA ILE A 183 0.23 -10.62 -9.85
C ILE A 183 -1.01 -10.84 -10.72
N MET A 184 -2.03 -11.54 -10.21
CA MET A 184 -3.29 -11.75 -10.94
C MET A 184 -3.97 -10.43 -11.28
N ALA A 185 -4.08 -9.50 -10.32
CA ALA A 185 -4.68 -8.19 -10.54
C ALA A 185 -3.90 -7.35 -11.56
N LEU A 186 -2.56 -7.40 -11.52
CA LEU A 186 -1.71 -6.70 -12.47
C LEU A 186 -1.71 -7.32 -13.87
N SER A 187 -1.96 -8.63 -13.96
CA SER A 187 -2.05 -9.35 -15.25
C SER A 187 -3.38 -9.11 -15.95
N TYR A 188 -4.38 -8.61 -15.24
CA TYR A 188 -5.68 -8.32 -15.83
C TYR A 188 -5.56 -7.25 -16.92
N LYS A 189 -6.06 -7.56 -18.13
CA LYS A 189 -6.15 -6.58 -19.22
C LYS A 189 -7.42 -5.77 -19.04
N GLU A 190 -7.28 -4.48 -18.82
CA GLU A 190 -8.42 -3.56 -18.77
C GLU A 190 -8.95 -3.37 -20.20
N GLU A 191 -10.13 -3.90 -20.49
CA GLU A 191 -10.96 -3.43 -21.60
C GLU A 191 -11.70 -2.17 -21.12
N ILE A 192 -11.01 -1.07 -21.05
CA ILE A 192 -11.65 0.23 -20.81
C ILE A 192 -12.41 0.55 -22.09
N SER A 193 -13.75 0.46 -22.03
CA SER A 193 -14.57 0.83 -23.17
C SER A 193 -14.27 2.30 -23.52
N GLU A 194 -14.02 2.59 -24.79
CA GLU A 194 -13.74 3.94 -25.32
C GLU A 194 -14.80 4.97 -24.94
N LYS A 195 -16.00 4.54 -24.56
CA LYS A 195 -17.11 5.37 -24.07
C LYS A 195 -16.73 6.30 -22.90
N TRP A 196 -15.81 5.91 -22.03
CA TRP A 196 -15.38 6.74 -20.91
C TRP A 196 -14.44 7.87 -21.32
N TYR A 197 -13.72 7.72 -22.44
CA TYR A 197 -12.83 8.76 -22.95
C TYR A 197 -13.58 9.86 -23.69
N VAL A 198 -14.70 9.53 -24.35
CA VAL A 198 -15.53 10.49 -25.10
C VAL A 198 -16.17 11.53 -24.17
N ILE A 199 -16.49 11.17 -22.92
CA ILE A 199 -17.08 12.10 -21.94
C ILE A 199 -16.09 13.21 -21.55
N LYS A 200 -14.78 12.95 -21.60
CA LYS A 200 -13.76 13.92 -21.20
C LYS A 200 -13.25 14.79 -22.37
N SER A 201 -13.39 14.35 -23.62
CA SER A 201 -12.96 15.10 -24.81
C SER A 201 -13.97 16.16 -25.24
N ASN A 202 -15.21 16.08 -24.79
CA ASN A 202 -16.31 16.99 -25.13
C ASN A 202 -16.61 18.03 -24.04
N LYS A 203 -15.72 18.19 -23.06
CA LYS A 203 -15.71 19.25 -22.03
C LYS A 203 -14.40 20.04 -22.07
#